data_ff2683f429b4600f2da2ddd0b5e571c7
#
_entry.id   ff2683f429b4600f2da2ddd0b5e571c7
#
_cell.length_a   1.000
_cell.length_b   1.000
_cell.length_c   1.000
_cell.angle_alpha   90.00
_cell.angle_beta   90.00
_cell.angle_gamma   90.00
#
_symmetry.space_group_name_H-M   'P 1'
#
loop_
_entity.id
_entity.type
_entity.pdbx_description
1 polymer ?
#
loop_
_entity_poly.entity_id
_entity_poly.type
_entity_poly.pdbx_seq_one_letter_code
_entity_poly.pdbx_strand_id
1 'polypeptide(L)'
;NLDHLNKVNQLIEQALNNKNQSLRLNGKLNDLNDLSSIPLLRKSELTNKQSKNLPFANLNVSEIKNFAHIYRSPGPIYDLDGHSQNWWRFARALHAADFGYGDIVQNCFSYHFTPAGAMFEEAAKILKCTVFPAGGDNTDLQLEVMHTIGTTAYVGVPDFLKIILEKADEMKIALPKLKKAMVTGGPLFPAVANNLKERN
;
A
#
# COMPACT_ATOMS: atom_id res chain seq x y z
N ASN A 1 -18.18 -5.72 19.70
CA ASN A 1 -18.51 -4.73 18.71
C ASN A 1 -19.34 -5.38 17.59
N LEU A 2 -20.66 -5.32 17.77
CA LEU A 2 -21.65 -6.05 16.95
C LEU A 2 -21.61 -5.65 15.46
N ASP A 3 -21.35 -4.37 15.17
CA ASP A 3 -21.25 -3.87 13.79
C ASP A 3 -20.07 -4.47 13.03
N HIS A 4 -18.91 -4.62 13.66
CA HIS A 4 -17.76 -5.28 13.05
C HIS A 4 -18.02 -6.78 12.81
N LEU A 5 -18.65 -7.48 13.76
CA LEU A 5 -19.00 -8.87 13.60
C LEU A 5 -19.97 -9.09 12.42
N ASN A 6 -20.98 -8.23 12.29
CA ASN A 6 -21.93 -8.26 11.18
C ASN A 6 -21.22 -8.06 9.83
N LYS A 7 -20.32 -7.08 9.72
CA LYS A 7 -19.54 -6.83 8.49
C LYS A 7 -18.65 -8.02 8.12
N VAL A 8 -17.98 -8.62 9.11
CA VAL A 8 -17.15 -9.82 8.87
C VAL A 8 -18.02 -10.98 8.41
N ASN A 9 -19.16 -11.21 9.05
CA ASN A 9 -20.07 -12.28 8.67
C ASN A 9 -20.68 -12.09 7.27
N GLN A 10 -20.95 -10.86 6.84
CA GLN A 10 -21.35 -10.57 5.45
C GLN A 10 -20.25 -10.95 4.45
N LEU A 11 -18.98 -10.62 4.73
CA LEU A 11 -17.86 -11.03 3.88
C LEU A 11 -17.69 -12.55 3.82
N ILE A 12 -17.84 -13.23 4.96
CA ILE A 12 -17.80 -14.70 5.04
C ILE A 12 -18.92 -15.31 4.18
N GLU A 13 -20.14 -14.80 4.28
CA GLU A 13 -21.28 -15.26 3.49
C GLU A 13 -21.05 -15.07 1.98
N GLN A 14 -20.53 -13.91 1.57
CA GLN A 14 -20.15 -13.66 0.17
C GLN A 14 -19.10 -14.66 -0.32
N ALA A 15 -18.09 -14.94 0.50
CA ALA A 15 -17.02 -15.89 0.17
C ALA A 15 -17.55 -17.34 0.04
N LEU A 16 -18.46 -17.75 0.92
CA LEU A 16 -19.07 -19.09 0.89
C LEU A 16 -20.00 -19.26 -0.32
N ASN A 17 -20.79 -18.25 -0.66
CA ASN A 17 -21.73 -18.28 -1.80
C ASN A 17 -21.02 -18.38 -3.15
N ASN A 18 -19.77 -17.93 -3.26
CA ASN A 18 -18.96 -18.00 -4.47
C ASN A 18 -18.39 -19.40 -4.79
N LYS A 19 -18.80 -20.44 -4.08
CA LYS A 19 -18.26 -21.81 -4.21
C LYS A 19 -16.75 -21.90 -4.03
N ASN A 20 -16.13 -20.87 -3.45
CA ASN A 20 -14.70 -20.78 -3.24
C ASN A 20 -14.31 -21.48 -1.94
N GLN A 21 -14.27 -22.80 -1.98
CA GLN A 21 -13.83 -23.66 -0.86
C GLN A 21 -12.34 -23.43 -0.47
N SER A 22 -11.63 -22.59 -1.21
CA SER A 22 -10.21 -22.27 -0.93
C SER A 22 -10.00 -21.53 0.39
N LEU A 23 -11.03 -20.87 0.92
CA LEU A 23 -10.92 -20.05 2.13
C LEU A 23 -11.10 -20.83 3.45
N ARG A 24 -11.41 -22.14 3.40
CA ARG A 24 -11.58 -22.98 4.61
C ARG A 24 -12.47 -22.35 5.69
N LEU A 25 -13.52 -21.63 5.27
CA LEU A 25 -14.48 -21.01 6.17
C LEU A 25 -15.57 -22.03 6.53
N ASN A 26 -15.83 -22.20 7.81
CA ASN A 26 -16.79 -23.19 8.32
C ASN A 26 -18.18 -22.60 8.62
N GLY A 27 -18.43 -21.34 8.25
CA GLY A 27 -19.69 -20.64 8.52
C GLY A 27 -19.50 -19.29 9.19
N LYS A 28 -20.61 -18.71 9.67
CA LYS A 28 -20.61 -17.42 10.37
C LYS A 28 -19.95 -17.53 11.73
N LEU A 29 -19.33 -16.43 12.17
CA LEU A 29 -18.75 -16.31 13.50
C LEU A 29 -19.84 -15.87 14.49
N ASN A 30 -19.76 -16.37 15.72
CA ASN A 30 -20.62 -15.91 16.82
C ASN A 30 -20.01 -14.70 17.55
N ASP A 31 -18.68 -14.63 17.59
CA ASP A 31 -17.91 -13.56 18.22
C ASP A 31 -16.68 -13.21 17.36
N LEU A 32 -16.11 -12.02 17.51
CA LEU A 32 -14.88 -11.62 16.81
C LEU A 32 -13.66 -12.44 17.23
N ASN A 33 -13.63 -13.00 18.42
CA ASN A 33 -12.56 -13.87 18.87
C ASN A 33 -12.51 -15.18 18.05
N ASP A 34 -13.63 -15.59 17.47
CA ASP A 34 -13.71 -16.77 16.59
C ASP A 34 -12.86 -16.60 15.32
N LEU A 35 -12.45 -15.36 14.96
CA LEU A 35 -11.51 -15.10 13.88
C LEU A 35 -10.21 -15.90 14.04
N SER A 36 -9.79 -16.15 15.28
CA SER A 36 -8.59 -16.95 15.58
C SER A 36 -8.69 -18.43 15.14
N SER A 37 -9.90 -18.92 14.96
CA SER A 37 -10.17 -20.30 14.46
C SER A 37 -10.06 -20.43 12.94
N ILE A 38 -10.06 -19.30 12.20
CA ILE A 38 -9.94 -19.31 10.74
C ILE A 38 -8.47 -19.58 10.37
N PRO A 39 -8.19 -20.61 9.55
CA PRO A 39 -6.83 -20.91 9.13
C PRO A 39 -6.18 -19.74 8.39
N LEU A 40 -4.97 -19.38 8.79
CA LEU A 40 -4.20 -18.33 8.12
C LEU A 40 -3.81 -18.75 6.69
N LEU A 41 -3.99 -17.85 5.75
CA LEU A 41 -3.40 -17.95 4.41
C LEU A 41 -2.10 -17.16 4.39
N ARG A 42 -0.97 -17.84 4.28
CA ARG A 42 0.35 -17.19 4.21
C ARG A 42 0.65 -16.75 2.79
N LYS A 43 1.32 -15.60 2.64
CA LYS A 43 1.73 -15.09 1.33
C LYS A 43 2.59 -16.09 0.54
N SER A 44 3.46 -16.84 1.22
CA SER A 44 4.27 -17.91 0.62
C SER A 44 3.43 -19.07 0.04
N GLU A 45 2.26 -19.34 0.61
CA GLU A 45 1.34 -20.37 0.10
C GLU A 45 0.55 -19.85 -1.11
N LEU A 46 0.30 -18.53 -1.16
CA LEU A 46 -0.52 -17.91 -2.20
C LEU A 46 0.09 -18.08 -3.59
N THR A 47 1.40 -17.89 -3.73
CA THR A 47 2.11 -18.12 -4.99
C THR A 47 1.87 -19.54 -5.53
N ASN A 48 2.02 -20.56 -4.67
CA ASN A 48 1.79 -21.95 -5.05
C ASN A 48 0.31 -22.24 -5.37
N LYS A 49 -0.62 -21.63 -4.62
CA LYS A 49 -2.06 -21.79 -4.90
C LYS A 49 -2.42 -21.16 -6.24
N GLN A 50 -1.95 -19.95 -6.53
CA GLN A 50 -2.22 -19.27 -7.79
C GLN A 50 -1.57 -19.98 -8.99
N SER A 51 -0.36 -20.54 -8.86
CA SER A 51 0.28 -21.30 -9.95
C SER A 51 -0.49 -22.56 -10.34
N LYS A 52 -1.18 -23.18 -9.38
CA LYS A 52 -2.01 -24.39 -9.62
C LYS A 52 -3.38 -24.05 -10.18
N ASN A 53 -3.90 -22.86 -9.91
CA ASN A 53 -5.21 -22.41 -10.34
C ASN A 53 -5.18 -20.91 -10.66
N LEU A 54 -4.76 -20.62 -11.87
CA LEU A 54 -4.54 -19.27 -12.38
C LEU A 54 -5.85 -18.51 -12.61
N PRO A 55 -5.82 -17.17 -12.49
CA PRO A 55 -4.74 -16.39 -11.90
C PRO A 55 -4.87 -16.19 -10.38
N PHE A 56 -6.05 -16.38 -9.77
CA PHE A 56 -6.37 -15.97 -8.41
C PHE A 56 -6.60 -17.12 -7.43
N ALA A 57 -6.34 -18.35 -7.81
CA ALA A 57 -6.59 -19.55 -6.98
C ALA A 57 -8.05 -19.67 -6.50
N ASN A 58 -8.99 -19.13 -7.26
CA ASN A 58 -10.41 -18.98 -6.87
C ASN A 58 -10.60 -18.21 -5.54
N LEU A 59 -9.71 -17.29 -5.20
CA LEU A 59 -9.83 -16.46 -4.00
C LEU A 59 -10.63 -15.17 -4.25
N ASN A 60 -10.91 -14.84 -5.50
CA ASN A 60 -11.76 -13.71 -5.86
C ASN A 60 -13.23 -14.02 -5.55
N VAL A 61 -13.88 -13.11 -4.83
CA VAL A 61 -15.29 -13.24 -4.43
C VAL A 61 -16.28 -12.75 -5.50
N SER A 62 -15.78 -12.24 -6.62
CA SER A 62 -16.57 -11.74 -7.75
C SER A 62 -15.86 -12.02 -9.06
N GLU A 63 -16.56 -11.84 -10.20
CA GLU A 63 -15.96 -11.95 -11.52
C GLU A 63 -14.94 -10.83 -11.75
N ILE A 64 -13.86 -11.12 -12.48
CA ILE A 64 -12.74 -10.19 -12.73
C ILE A 64 -13.21 -8.85 -13.32
N LYS A 65 -14.22 -8.87 -14.19
CA LYS A 65 -14.80 -7.67 -14.82
C LYS A 65 -15.39 -6.65 -13.82
N ASN A 66 -15.62 -7.06 -12.57
CA ASN A 66 -16.17 -6.21 -11.52
C ASN A 66 -15.08 -5.49 -10.68
N PHE A 67 -13.81 -5.66 -11.05
CA PHE A 67 -12.69 -5.01 -10.39
C PHE A 67 -12.12 -3.89 -11.27
N ALA A 68 -11.46 -2.91 -10.64
CA ALA A 68 -10.88 -1.76 -11.31
C ALA A 68 -9.53 -2.10 -11.95
N HIS A 69 -8.68 -2.83 -11.24
CA HIS A 69 -7.34 -3.20 -11.70
C HIS A 69 -6.97 -4.63 -11.32
N ILE A 70 -6.04 -5.17 -12.10
CA ILE A 70 -5.31 -6.40 -11.82
C ILE A 70 -3.85 -6.03 -11.65
N TYR A 71 -3.25 -6.41 -10.53
CA TYR A 71 -1.84 -6.22 -10.26
C TYR A 71 -1.10 -7.55 -10.22
N ARG A 72 0.21 -7.49 -10.39
CA ARG A 72 1.10 -8.63 -10.26
C ARG A 72 2.34 -8.23 -9.47
N SER A 73 2.32 -8.56 -8.19
CA SER A 73 3.46 -8.35 -7.29
C SER A 73 4.57 -9.39 -7.54
N PRO A 74 5.83 -9.09 -7.15
CA PRO A 74 6.88 -10.10 -7.14
C PRO A 74 6.49 -11.32 -6.31
N GLY A 75 6.75 -12.52 -6.89
CA GLY A 75 6.35 -13.76 -6.22
C GLY A 75 6.09 -14.93 -7.16
N PRO A 76 5.43 -14.88 -8.34
CA PRO A 76 4.42 -13.88 -8.74
C PRO A 76 3.09 -14.06 -7.99
N ILE A 77 2.50 -12.95 -7.59
CA ILE A 77 1.18 -12.94 -6.92
C ILE A 77 0.28 -11.94 -7.64
N TYR A 78 -0.90 -12.39 -8.04
CA TYR A 78 -1.93 -11.55 -8.62
C TYR A 78 -2.88 -11.01 -7.55
N ASP A 79 -3.12 -9.73 -7.57
CA ASP A 79 -4.01 -9.01 -6.68
C ASP A 79 -5.05 -8.22 -7.48
N LEU A 80 -6.21 -8.01 -6.88
CA LEU A 80 -7.32 -7.24 -7.45
C LEU A 80 -7.62 -6.03 -6.58
N ASP A 81 -7.93 -4.91 -7.20
CA ASP A 81 -8.60 -3.83 -6.48
C ASP A 81 -9.99 -3.52 -7.09
N GLY A 82 -10.85 -2.91 -6.29
CA GLY A 82 -12.21 -2.58 -6.69
C GLY A 82 -12.39 -1.08 -6.90
N HIS A 83 -13.59 -0.71 -7.34
CA HIS A 83 -13.96 0.67 -7.64
C HIS A 83 -14.27 1.53 -6.41
N SER A 84 -14.33 0.93 -5.20
CA SER A 84 -14.62 1.69 -3.99
C SER A 84 -13.43 2.52 -3.54
N GLN A 85 -13.69 3.76 -3.12
CA GLN A 85 -12.66 4.62 -2.56
C GLN A 85 -11.98 3.98 -1.35
N ASN A 86 -10.67 4.22 -1.23
CA ASN A 86 -9.85 3.69 -0.14
C ASN A 86 -9.89 2.16 -0.01
N TRP A 87 -9.96 1.47 -1.15
CA TRP A 87 -10.00 0.00 -1.21
C TRP A 87 -8.94 -0.64 -0.33
N TRP A 88 -7.71 -0.15 -0.42
CA TRP A 88 -6.57 -0.65 0.33
C TRP A 88 -6.47 -0.09 1.76
N ARG A 89 -7.32 0.88 2.12
CA ARG A 89 -7.41 1.52 3.46
C ARG A 89 -6.16 2.25 3.92
N PHE A 90 -5.24 2.57 3.02
CA PHE A 90 -4.00 3.27 3.35
C PHE A 90 -4.18 4.73 3.73
N ALA A 91 -5.32 5.37 3.44
CA ALA A 91 -5.61 6.71 3.92
C ALA A 91 -5.53 6.83 5.46
N ARG A 92 -5.85 5.76 6.20
CA ARG A 92 -5.69 5.73 7.66
C ARG A 92 -4.22 5.80 8.09
N ALA A 93 -3.34 5.11 7.37
CA ALA A 93 -1.91 5.12 7.66
C ALA A 93 -1.30 6.49 7.35
N LEU A 94 -1.62 7.08 6.20
CA LEU A 94 -1.16 8.42 5.85
C LEU A 94 -1.71 9.48 6.82
N HIS A 95 -2.98 9.39 7.22
CA HIS A 95 -3.54 10.30 8.21
C HIS A 95 -2.83 10.17 9.57
N ALA A 96 -2.51 8.96 10.02
CA ALA A 96 -1.75 8.73 11.25
C ALA A 96 -0.31 9.28 11.19
N ALA A 97 0.24 9.42 9.97
CA ALA A 97 1.53 10.06 9.70
C ALA A 97 1.39 11.57 9.38
N ASP A 98 0.25 12.16 9.74
CA ASP A 98 -0.02 13.60 9.61
C ASP A 98 -0.05 14.12 8.16
N PHE A 99 -0.34 13.27 7.16
CA PHE A 99 -0.59 13.71 5.80
C PHE A 99 -1.98 14.31 5.68
N GLY A 100 -2.11 15.40 4.93
CA GLY A 100 -3.39 16.08 4.77
C GLY A 100 -3.40 17.19 3.74
N TYR A 101 -4.46 17.98 3.76
CA TYR A 101 -4.66 19.11 2.86
C TYR A 101 -3.47 20.07 2.89
N GLY A 102 -2.97 20.42 1.71
CA GLY A 102 -1.81 21.28 1.52
C GLY A 102 -0.48 20.54 1.38
N ASP A 103 -0.43 19.22 1.66
CA ASP A 103 0.76 18.44 1.37
C ASP A 103 0.95 18.20 -0.12
N ILE A 104 2.20 18.30 -0.56
CA ILE A 104 2.67 17.87 -1.87
C ILE A 104 3.46 16.59 -1.66
N VAL A 105 2.87 15.48 -2.05
CA VAL A 105 3.39 14.13 -1.83
C VAL A 105 4.16 13.64 -3.04
N GLN A 106 5.45 13.37 -2.90
CA GLN A 106 6.21 12.64 -3.90
C GLN A 106 6.04 11.14 -3.65
N ASN A 107 5.29 10.48 -4.54
CA ASN A 107 5.05 9.06 -4.46
C ASN A 107 6.08 8.29 -5.30
N CYS A 108 7.06 7.72 -4.60
CA CYS A 108 8.17 6.98 -5.20
C CYS A 108 7.94 5.47 -5.27
N PHE A 109 6.72 4.99 -5.11
CA PHE A 109 6.37 3.61 -5.44
C PHE A 109 6.11 3.43 -6.94
N SER A 110 6.43 2.24 -7.45
CA SER A 110 6.15 1.88 -8.83
C SER A 110 4.65 1.91 -9.13
N TYR A 111 4.32 2.48 -10.28
CA TYR A 111 2.99 2.45 -10.89
C TYR A 111 2.83 1.30 -11.90
N HIS A 112 3.88 0.52 -12.11
CA HIS A 112 3.92 -0.57 -13.08
C HIS A 112 3.79 -1.91 -12.35
N PHE A 113 2.91 -2.77 -12.84
CA PHE A 113 2.63 -4.12 -12.35
C PHE A 113 2.12 -4.21 -10.91
N THR A 114 2.77 -3.52 -9.94
CA THR A 114 2.47 -3.61 -8.51
C THR A 114 1.45 -2.56 -8.07
N PRO A 115 0.66 -2.81 -7.03
CA PRO A 115 -0.40 -1.88 -6.60
C PRO A 115 0.10 -0.66 -5.83
N ALA A 116 1.36 -0.65 -5.34
CA ALA A 116 1.80 0.30 -4.31
C ALA A 116 1.68 1.77 -4.76
N GLY A 117 2.07 2.13 -5.98
CA GLY A 117 1.93 3.49 -6.51
C GLY A 117 0.48 3.96 -6.47
N ALA A 118 -0.43 3.17 -7.02
CA ALA A 118 -1.86 3.48 -7.06
C ALA A 118 -2.49 3.51 -5.65
N MET A 119 -2.12 2.57 -4.77
CA MET A 119 -2.60 2.50 -3.38
C MET A 119 -2.32 3.79 -2.60
N PHE A 120 -1.07 4.26 -2.66
CA PHE A 120 -0.66 5.46 -1.93
C PHE A 120 -1.17 6.74 -2.59
N GLU A 121 -1.28 6.77 -3.92
CA GLU A 121 -1.88 7.89 -4.62
C GLU A 121 -3.35 8.07 -4.23
N GLU A 122 -4.14 7.00 -4.28
CA GLU A 122 -5.55 7.04 -3.86
C GLU A 122 -5.68 7.51 -2.41
N ALA A 123 -4.86 6.95 -1.51
CA ALA A 123 -4.86 7.32 -0.10
C ALA A 123 -4.56 8.81 0.13
N ALA A 124 -3.55 9.34 -0.57
CA ALA A 124 -3.18 10.75 -0.47
C ALA A 124 -4.27 11.67 -1.05
N LYS A 125 -4.91 11.28 -2.17
CA LYS A 125 -6.02 12.03 -2.77
C LYS A 125 -7.24 12.11 -1.85
N ILE A 126 -7.56 11.04 -1.12
CA ILE A 126 -8.63 11.04 -0.10
C ILE A 126 -8.34 12.08 1.00
N LEU A 127 -7.09 12.24 1.39
CA LEU A 127 -6.65 13.23 2.37
C LEU A 127 -6.47 14.63 1.77
N LYS A 128 -6.83 14.82 0.49
CA LYS A 128 -6.73 16.08 -0.25
C LYS A 128 -5.28 16.58 -0.41
N CYS A 129 -4.32 15.67 -0.44
CA CYS A 129 -2.95 15.98 -0.83
C CYS A 129 -2.85 16.15 -2.34
N THR A 130 -1.86 16.94 -2.79
CA THR A 130 -1.42 16.95 -4.18
C THR A 130 -0.36 15.87 -4.36
N VAL A 131 -0.49 15.00 -5.37
CA VAL A 131 0.44 13.88 -5.58
C VAL A 131 1.26 14.09 -6.84
N PHE A 132 2.58 13.97 -6.71
CA PHE A 132 3.49 13.80 -7.84
C PHE A 132 3.81 12.30 -8.00
N PRO A 133 3.36 11.64 -9.10
CA PRO A 133 3.53 10.21 -9.33
C PRO A 133 4.94 9.90 -9.89
N ALA A 134 5.93 9.91 -9.02
CA ALA A 134 7.33 9.91 -9.38
C ALA A 134 7.88 8.53 -9.79
N GLY A 135 7.39 7.46 -9.17
CA GLY A 135 7.98 6.13 -9.35
C GLY A 135 9.29 5.94 -8.60
N GLY A 136 9.97 4.83 -8.81
CA GLY A 136 11.12 4.39 -8.01
C GLY A 136 12.47 4.45 -8.70
N ASP A 137 12.69 5.33 -9.67
CA ASP A 137 13.94 5.43 -10.43
C ASP A 137 14.41 6.90 -10.56
N ASN A 138 15.54 7.11 -11.25
CA ASN A 138 16.09 8.42 -11.62
C ASN A 138 16.22 9.41 -10.45
N THR A 139 17.16 9.12 -9.54
CA THR A 139 17.38 9.92 -8.31
C THR A 139 17.61 11.41 -8.57
N ASP A 140 18.32 11.78 -9.64
CA ASP A 140 18.63 13.18 -9.95
C ASP A 140 17.33 13.93 -10.32
N LEU A 141 16.48 13.35 -11.15
CA LEU A 141 15.19 13.90 -11.50
C LEU A 141 14.25 13.97 -10.29
N GLN A 142 14.26 12.95 -9.44
CA GLN A 142 13.49 12.96 -8.19
C GLN A 142 13.84 14.16 -7.33
N LEU A 143 15.13 14.41 -7.13
CA LEU A 143 15.63 15.52 -6.34
C LEU A 143 15.30 16.90 -6.97
N GLU A 144 15.50 17.04 -8.28
CA GLU A 144 15.15 18.25 -9.03
C GLU A 144 13.67 18.59 -8.84
N VAL A 145 12.79 17.61 -9.02
CA VAL A 145 11.34 17.80 -8.85
C VAL A 145 11.00 18.16 -7.41
N MET A 146 11.53 17.41 -6.41
CA MET A 146 11.29 17.72 -4.99
C MET A 146 11.63 19.16 -4.63
N HIS A 147 12.76 19.65 -5.14
CA HIS A 147 13.20 21.03 -4.92
C HIS A 147 12.28 22.04 -5.63
N THR A 148 11.99 21.79 -6.91
CA THR A 148 11.24 22.72 -7.79
C THR A 148 9.81 22.90 -7.33
N ILE A 149 9.08 21.82 -7.05
CA ILE A 149 7.68 21.88 -6.62
C ILE A 149 7.52 22.13 -5.11
N GLY A 150 8.60 22.02 -4.34
CA GLY A 150 8.58 22.17 -2.90
C GLY A 150 7.83 21.05 -2.20
N THR A 151 8.20 19.80 -2.51
CA THR A 151 7.65 18.59 -1.88
C THR A 151 7.66 18.70 -0.36
N THR A 152 6.51 18.41 0.27
CA THR A 152 6.35 18.44 1.73
C THR A 152 6.41 17.05 2.35
N ALA A 153 6.06 16.02 1.58
CA ALA A 153 5.93 14.66 2.06
C ALA A 153 6.44 13.64 1.03
N TYR A 154 7.03 12.57 1.53
CA TYR A 154 7.54 11.44 0.74
C TYR A 154 6.74 10.18 1.02
N VAL A 155 6.50 9.37 0.00
CA VAL A 155 5.99 8.01 0.12
C VAL A 155 6.85 7.07 -0.73
N GLY A 156 7.42 6.03 -0.14
CA GLY A 156 8.30 5.10 -0.84
C GLY A 156 9.01 4.12 0.07
N VAL A 157 10.08 3.50 -0.42
CA VAL A 157 10.92 2.63 0.40
C VAL A 157 11.95 3.45 1.18
N PRO A 158 12.35 3.02 2.40
CA PRO A 158 13.26 3.80 3.25
C PRO A 158 14.63 4.02 2.63
N ASP A 159 15.18 3.00 1.97
CA ASP A 159 16.50 3.09 1.34
C ASP A 159 16.53 4.09 0.17
N PHE A 160 15.44 4.19 -0.59
CA PHE A 160 15.38 5.16 -1.70
C PHE A 160 15.28 6.60 -1.18
N LEU A 161 14.53 6.85 -0.10
CA LEU A 161 14.53 8.15 0.56
C LEU A 161 15.94 8.53 1.03
N LYS A 162 16.65 7.60 1.66
CA LYS A 162 18.04 7.81 2.08
C LYS A 162 18.94 8.21 0.90
N ILE A 163 18.86 7.48 -0.22
CA ILE A 163 19.64 7.77 -1.43
C ILE A 163 19.34 9.18 -1.97
N ILE A 164 18.06 9.58 -2.04
CA ILE A 164 17.66 10.92 -2.47
C ILE A 164 18.27 12.00 -1.56
N LEU A 165 18.22 11.81 -0.23
CA LEU A 165 18.74 12.77 0.73
C LEU A 165 20.27 12.85 0.72
N GLU A 166 20.98 11.74 0.56
CA GLU A 166 22.43 11.71 0.38
C GLU A 166 22.83 12.44 -0.91
N LYS A 167 22.07 12.27 -1.99
CA LYS A 167 22.26 12.98 -3.24
C LYS A 167 22.01 14.48 -3.10
N ALA A 168 20.99 14.87 -2.32
CA ALA A 168 20.73 16.27 -2.00
C ALA A 168 21.91 16.94 -1.28
N ASP A 169 22.54 16.21 -0.34
CA ASP A 169 23.75 16.70 0.36
C ASP A 169 24.94 16.88 -0.60
N GLU A 170 25.19 15.88 -1.46
CA GLU A 170 26.27 15.95 -2.46
C GLU A 170 26.10 17.17 -3.38
N MET A 171 24.89 17.37 -3.87
CA MET A 171 24.56 18.46 -4.81
C MET A 171 24.31 19.82 -4.11
N LYS A 172 24.30 19.85 -2.78
CA LYS A 172 23.98 21.02 -1.96
C LYS A 172 22.59 21.59 -2.28
N ILE A 173 21.64 20.74 -2.59
CA ILE A 173 20.24 21.08 -2.85
C ILE A 173 19.44 20.94 -1.56
N ALA A 174 18.89 22.05 -1.08
CA ALA A 174 18.06 22.04 0.12
C ALA A 174 16.62 21.61 -0.18
N LEU A 175 16.03 20.82 0.72
CA LEU A 175 14.62 20.39 0.68
C LEU A 175 13.88 20.91 1.93
N PRO A 176 13.77 22.24 2.15
CA PRO A 176 13.32 22.80 3.44
C PRO A 176 11.86 22.51 3.76
N LYS A 177 11.06 22.14 2.77
CA LYS A 177 9.64 21.84 2.93
C LYS A 177 9.38 20.36 3.19
N LEU A 178 10.33 19.45 2.94
CA LEU A 178 10.16 18.03 3.19
C LEU A 178 10.19 17.77 4.69
N LYS A 179 9.04 17.46 5.27
CA LYS A 179 8.86 17.28 6.73
C LYS A 179 8.25 15.93 7.12
N LYS A 180 7.69 15.23 6.15
CA LYS A 180 6.94 13.99 6.41
C LYS A 180 7.41 12.87 5.49
N ALA A 181 7.45 11.65 6.01
CA ALA A 181 7.70 10.47 5.20
C ALA A 181 6.88 9.28 5.69
N MET A 182 6.20 8.62 4.77
CA MET A 182 5.64 7.28 4.98
C MET A 182 6.50 6.28 4.21
N VAL A 183 7.15 5.37 4.94
CA VAL A 183 8.03 4.37 4.34
C VAL A 183 7.52 2.96 4.61
N THR A 184 7.58 2.12 3.58
CA THR A 184 7.24 0.70 3.64
C THR A 184 7.90 -0.07 2.50
N GLY A 185 7.64 -1.37 2.39
CA GLY A 185 8.22 -2.22 1.34
C GLY A 185 9.68 -2.66 1.60
N GLY A 186 10.28 -2.16 2.67
CA GLY A 186 11.59 -2.54 3.17
C GLY A 186 11.70 -2.26 4.67
N PRO A 187 12.71 -2.82 5.36
CA PRO A 187 12.93 -2.56 6.77
C PRO A 187 13.43 -1.13 6.99
N LEU A 188 12.85 -0.43 7.97
CA LEU A 188 13.40 0.83 8.45
C LEU A 188 14.39 0.54 9.57
N PHE A 189 15.67 0.42 9.24
CA PHE A 189 16.72 0.18 10.22
C PHE A 189 16.92 1.41 11.13
N PRO A 190 17.26 1.20 12.43
CA PRO A 190 17.44 2.30 13.39
C PRO A 190 18.39 3.39 12.93
N ALA A 191 19.50 3.01 12.27
CA ALA A 191 20.46 3.97 11.73
C ALA A 191 19.83 4.90 10.68
N VAL A 192 19.01 4.36 9.77
CA VAL A 192 18.29 5.15 8.76
C VAL A 192 17.24 6.04 9.43
N ALA A 193 16.47 5.48 10.38
CA ALA A 193 15.46 6.24 11.11
C ALA A 193 16.05 7.42 11.87
N ASN A 194 17.20 7.25 12.52
CA ASN A 194 17.89 8.30 13.25
C ASN A 194 18.43 9.38 12.30
N ASN A 195 19.10 8.98 11.22
CA ASN A 195 19.57 9.92 10.20
C ASN A 195 18.41 10.78 9.62
N LEU A 196 17.26 10.17 9.34
CA LEU A 196 16.08 10.91 8.88
C LEU A 196 15.57 11.91 9.92
N LYS A 197 15.60 11.56 11.21
CA LYS A 197 15.16 12.46 12.30
C LYS A 197 16.12 13.62 12.53
N GLU A 198 17.42 13.41 12.36
CA GLU A 198 18.45 14.43 12.55
C GLU A 198 18.45 15.52 11.47
N ARG A 199 17.77 15.28 10.34
CA ARG A 199 17.66 16.21 9.21
C ARG A 199 16.53 17.24 9.35
N ASN A 200 15.73 17.15 10.39
CA ASN A 200 14.57 18.05 10.64
C ASN A 200 14.94 19.30 11.47
#